data_868d32f57506f6e9a5213cbbc1b9824a
#
_entry.id   868d32f57506f6e9a5213cbbc1b9824a
#
_cell.length_a   1.000
_cell.length_b   1.000
_cell.length_c   1.000
_cell.angle_alpha   90.00
_cell.angle_beta   90.00
_cell.angle_gamma   90.00
#
_symmetry.space_group_name_H-M   'P 1'
#
loop_
_entity.id
_entity.type
_entity.pdbx_description
1 polymer ?
#
loop_
_entity_poly.entity_id
_entity_poly.type
_entity_poly.pdbx_seq_one_letter_code
_entity_poly.pdbx_strand_id
1 'polypeptide(L)'
;MSDVNAMAGTPAPDNATVLRMIQASKAAGAAGRAGEADQLLARVAQLAPAHPAVLNELGLRMMQRGDAVRARELFQRATQADPGHPSLWSNLAQSLHELNLLTDELDAIDRALALEPRHLASLLQKGQVLERMGDARNAARAYRNALAMLPPGTAAPESVAVMIEHARAAVATDDAALAGAIEERLAAIREHHGGGSYRRVEHCIDLLTGRRTRFTPQPTFMYFPEVPAVEFFERSDFPWLDAIEAATDEIRAELMTVLVSDREGLEPYIAYPEGVPLKQWKELNKSRRWSAYFLWNQSVPQPAHLARCPRTAEVLRQAPQCDVAARGPTAFFSILEPGTRIPPHTGVTNTRLTVHLPLIVPPGCGFRVGSETREWVPGRAWVFDDTLEHEAWNLSDVPRAVLIFDIWNPFLTPAERDLIRAATEVVGTYYGATARDTL
;
A
#
# COMPACT_ATOMS: atom_id res chain seq x y z
N MET A 1 20.67 81.76 16.58
CA MET A 1 21.39 80.54 16.23
C MET A 1 20.64 79.43 16.94
N SER A 2 19.78 78.79 16.20
CA SER A 2 18.81 77.82 16.76
C SER A 2 19.30 76.45 16.41
N ASP A 3 19.51 75.65 17.42
CA ASP A 3 19.80 74.23 17.32
C ASP A 3 18.58 73.48 16.74
N VAL A 4 18.72 73.00 15.52
CA VAL A 4 17.83 71.96 14.98
C VAL A 4 18.48 70.63 15.32
N ASN A 5 18.09 70.12 16.50
CA ASN A 5 18.55 68.81 16.96
C ASN A 5 17.78 67.73 16.20
N ALA A 6 18.48 67.01 15.35
CA ALA A 6 17.99 65.89 14.58
C ALA A 6 17.46 64.79 15.50
N MET A 7 16.20 64.44 15.40
CA MET A 7 15.69 63.18 15.92
C MET A 7 16.37 62.02 15.16
N ALA A 8 17.44 61.50 15.73
CA ALA A 8 18.02 60.27 15.26
C ALA A 8 17.02 59.12 15.48
N GLY A 9 16.34 58.72 14.40
CA GLY A 9 15.45 57.55 14.42
C GLY A 9 16.21 56.32 14.88
N THR A 10 15.63 55.57 15.78
CA THR A 10 16.14 54.27 16.20
C THR A 10 16.40 53.43 14.94
N PRO A 11 17.60 52.86 14.73
CA PRO A 11 17.85 52.05 13.53
C PRO A 11 16.84 50.90 13.44
N ALA A 12 16.36 50.61 12.24
CA ALA A 12 15.45 49.52 12.01
C ALA A 12 16.07 48.22 12.54
N PRO A 13 15.31 47.35 13.26
CA PRO A 13 15.83 46.13 13.81
C PRO A 13 16.30 45.21 12.68
N ASP A 14 17.35 44.41 12.94
CA ASP A 14 17.80 43.39 12.01
C ASP A 14 16.76 42.30 11.82
N ASN A 15 16.88 41.55 10.72
CA ASN A 15 15.94 40.49 10.35
C ASN A 15 15.77 39.43 11.51
N ALA A 16 16.87 39.09 12.18
CA ALA A 16 16.83 38.11 13.30
C ALA A 16 16.00 38.61 14.49
N THR A 17 16.09 39.90 14.79
CA THR A 17 15.31 40.54 15.87
C THR A 17 13.83 40.64 15.49
N VAL A 18 13.49 40.97 14.23
CA VAL A 18 12.10 40.96 13.75
C VAL A 18 11.50 39.56 13.87
N LEU A 19 12.19 38.54 13.40
CA LEU A 19 11.72 37.16 13.48
C LEU A 19 11.54 36.68 14.92
N ARG A 20 12.45 37.02 15.84
CA ARG A 20 12.28 36.69 17.29
C ARG A 20 11.05 37.36 17.90
N MET A 21 10.76 38.62 17.55
CA MET A 21 9.56 39.29 18.06
C MET A 21 8.27 38.68 17.52
N ILE A 22 8.22 38.30 16.23
CA ILE A 22 7.11 37.58 15.63
C ILE A 22 6.90 36.22 16.34
N GLN A 23 7.98 35.49 16.58
CA GLN A 23 7.92 34.20 17.29
C GLN A 23 7.40 34.36 18.72
N ALA A 24 7.81 35.41 19.42
CA ALA A 24 7.28 35.73 20.76
C ALA A 24 5.76 36.05 20.70
N SER A 25 5.31 36.80 19.69
CA SER A 25 3.88 37.07 19.49
C SER A 25 3.10 35.77 19.24
N LYS A 26 3.61 34.88 18.39
CA LYS A 26 2.98 33.56 18.13
C LYS A 26 2.92 32.71 19.39
N ALA A 27 4.00 32.65 20.15
CA ALA A 27 4.06 31.89 21.41
C ALA A 27 3.07 32.43 22.46
N ALA A 28 2.93 33.73 22.59
CA ALA A 28 1.93 34.37 23.44
C ALA A 28 0.49 34.02 23.02
N GLY A 29 0.21 34.04 21.73
CA GLY A 29 -1.07 33.65 21.15
C GLY A 29 -1.41 32.17 21.43
N ALA A 30 -0.47 31.27 21.20
CA ALA A 30 -0.61 29.84 21.47
C ALA A 30 -0.83 29.53 22.98
N ALA A 31 -0.28 30.37 23.86
CA ALA A 31 -0.48 30.29 25.30
C ALA A 31 -1.80 30.96 25.80
N GLY A 32 -2.71 31.38 24.89
CA GLY A 32 -3.97 32.02 25.22
C GLY A 32 -3.85 33.51 25.63
N ARG A 33 -2.64 34.10 25.55
CA ARG A 33 -2.36 35.50 25.93
C ARG A 33 -2.55 36.45 24.75
N ALA A 34 -3.75 36.51 24.20
CA ALA A 34 -4.05 37.23 22.96
C ALA A 34 -3.67 38.72 23.00
N GLY A 35 -3.91 39.43 24.13
CA GLY A 35 -3.56 40.84 24.28
C GLY A 35 -2.05 41.11 24.21
N GLU A 36 -1.23 40.25 24.83
CA GLU A 36 0.22 40.31 24.76
C GLU A 36 0.73 40.03 23.32
N ALA A 37 0.13 39.03 22.66
CA ALA A 37 0.44 38.71 21.27
C ALA A 37 0.18 39.89 20.34
N ASP A 38 -0.96 40.58 20.50
CA ASP A 38 -1.31 41.74 19.70
C ASP A 38 -0.39 42.96 19.98
N GLN A 39 -0.01 43.17 21.25
CA GLN A 39 0.94 44.22 21.61
C GLN A 39 2.34 44.00 20.99
N LEU A 40 2.84 42.75 21.06
CA LEU A 40 4.11 42.36 20.45
C LEU A 40 4.09 42.55 18.93
N LEU A 41 2.98 42.13 18.29
CA LEU A 41 2.82 42.27 16.85
C LEU A 41 2.72 43.77 16.43
N ALA A 42 1.96 44.57 17.17
CA ALA A 42 1.87 46.02 16.92
C ALA A 42 3.22 46.71 17.06
N ARG A 43 4.01 46.32 18.06
CA ARG A 43 5.36 46.90 18.28
C ARG A 43 6.31 46.55 17.13
N VAL A 44 6.35 45.28 16.68
CA VAL A 44 7.22 44.93 15.55
C VAL A 44 6.75 45.57 14.24
N ALA A 45 5.44 45.73 14.04
CA ALA A 45 4.88 46.45 12.88
C ALA A 45 5.26 47.93 12.83
N GLN A 46 5.40 48.59 13.98
CA GLN A 46 5.91 49.94 14.04
C GLN A 46 7.40 50.02 13.68
N LEU A 47 8.19 49.06 14.12
CA LEU A 47 9.65 49.01 13.91
C LEU A 47 10.05 48.58 12.49
N ALA A 48 9.25 47.71 11.88
CA ALA A 48 9.55 47.11 10.57
C ALA A 48 8.27 46.96 9.70
N PRO A 49 7.59 48.06 9.31
CA PRO A 49 6.26 48.04 8.67
C PRO A 49 6.23 47.44 7.26
N ALA A 50 7.37 47.33 6.60
CA ALA A 50 7.49 46.74 5.27
C ALA A 50 8.13 45.35 5.26
N HIS A 51 8.45 44.81 6.42
CA HIS A 51 9.10 43.49 6.52
C HIS A 51 8.11 42.39 6.11
N PRO A 52 8.46 41.47 5.19
CA PRO A 52 7.50 40.48 4.64
C PRO A 52 6.88 39.57 5.71
N ALA A 53 7.66 39.15 6.70
CA ALA A 53 7.14 38.31 7.78
C ALA A 53 6.18 39.07 8.71
N VAL A 54 6.36 40.39 8.92
CA VAL A 54 5.45 41.24 9.68
C VAL A 54 4.15 41.43 8.93
N LEU A 55 4.22 41.77 7.65
CA LEU A 55 3.05 41.90 6.78
C LEU A 55 2.24 40.60 6.71
N ASN A 56 2.94 39.50 6.60
CA ASN A 56 2.30 38.17 6.61
C ASN A 56 1.58 37.88 7.93
N GLU A 57 2.21 38.11 9.08
CA GLU A 57 1.59 37.87 10.37
C GLU A 57 0.37 38.80 10.63
N LEU A 58 0.45 40.06 10.20
CA LEU A 58 -0.69 40.98 10.21
C LEU A 58 -1.83 40.48 9.32
N GLY A 59 -1.50 40.00 8.12
CA GLY A 59 -2.48 39.36 7.20
C GLY A 59 -3.17 38.15 7.81
N LEU A 60 -2.44 37.25 8.46
CA LEU A 60 -3.00 36.11 9.17
C LEU A 60 -3.95 36.54 10.31
N ARG A 61 -3.62 37.61 11.04
CA ARG A 61 -4.50 38.19 12.06
C ARG A 61 -5.79 38.78 11.45
N MET A 62 -5.70 39.41 10.28
CA MET A 62 -6.89 39.89 9.57
C MET A 62 -7.77 38.73 9.11
N MET A 63 -7.18 37.64 8.59
CA MET A 63 -7.92 36.42 8.25
C MET A 63 -8.67 35.85 9.46
N GLN A 64 -8.02 35.75 10.61
CA GLN A 64 -8.63 35.26 11.86
C GLN A 64 -9.82 36.14 12.33
N ARG A 65 -9.81 37.42 11.98
CA ARG A 65 -10.88 38.39 12.28
C ARG A 65 -11.96 38.47 11.19
N GLY A 66 -11.84 37.69 10.12
CA GLY A 66 -12.76 37.70 8.97
C GLY A 66 -12.57 38.86 8.00
N ASP A 67 -11.49 39.65 8.14
CA ASP A 67 -11.21 40.79 7.25
C ASP A 67 -10.29 40.35 6.09
N ALA A 68 -10.85 39.58 5.16
CA ALA A 68 -10.12 39.05 4.00
C ALA A 68 -9.63 40.17 3.06
N VAL A 69 -10.30 41.32 3.01
CA VAL A 69 -9.90 42.44 2.16
C VAL A 69 -8.57 43.04 2.62
N ARG A 70 -8.46 43.34 3.91
CA ARG A 70 -7.20 43.83 4.50
C ARG A 70 -6.10 42.79 4.49
N ALA A 71 -6.47 41.50 4.73
CA ALA A 71 -5.53 40.40 4.64
C ALA A 71 -4.90 40.30 3.25
N ARG A 72 -5.69 40.39 2.18
CA ARG A 72 -5.19 40.41 0.79
C ARG A 72 -4.19 41.51 0.57
N GLU A 73 -4.51 42.78 0.97
CA GLU A 73 -3.60 43.91 0.82
C GLU A 73 -2.24 43.69 1.51
N LEU A 74 -2.28 43.13 2.72
CA LEU A 74 -1.09 42.82 3.49
C LEU A 74 -0.26 41.70 2.85
N PHE A 75 -0.92 40.63 2.40
CA PHE A 75 -0.24 39.53 1.71
C PHE A 75 0.31 39.94 0.36
N GLN A 76 -0.38 40.80 -0.42
CA GLN A 76 0.16 41.37 -1.66
C GLN A 76 1.45 42.16 -1.40
N ARG A 77 1.48 43.00 -0.37
CA ARG A 77 2.70 43.72 0.03
C ARG A 77 3.79 42.75 0.52
N ALA A 78 3.43 41.69 1.22
CA ALA A 78 4.39 40.67 1.66
C ALA A 78 5.03 39.95 0.47
N THR A 79 4.24 39.51 -0.53
CA THR A 79 4.74 38.86 -1.75
C THR A 79 5.56 39.82 -2.65
N GLN A 80 5.27 41.11 -2.63
CA GLN A 80 6.09 42.11 -3.31
C GLN A 80 7.45 42.34 -2.63
N ALA A 81 7.48 42.27 -1.28
CA ALA A 81 8.70 42.46 -0.50
C ALA A 81 9.60 41.19 -0.53
N ASP A 82 9.01 40.02 -0.61
CA ASP A 82 9.72 38.75 -0.73
C ASP A 82 8.97 37.79 -1.67
N PRO A 83 9.17 37.92 -2.99
CA PRO A 83 8.50 37.07 -3.98
C PRO A 83 9.00 35.64 -4.02
N GLY A 84 10.14 35.33 -3.37
CA GLY A 84 10.75 33.99 -3.35
C GLY A 84 10.22 33.04 -2.28
N HIS A 85 9.24 33.45 -1.46
CA HIS A 85 8.75 32.66 -0.35
C HIS A 85 7.37 32.03 -0.66
N PRO A 86 7.26 30.70 -0.88
CA PRO A 86 6.05 30.06 -1.37
C PRO A 86 4.85 30.22 -0.41
N SER A 87 5.09 30.22 0.91
CA SER A 87 3.99 30.35 1.89
C SER A 87 3.32 31.73 1.84
N LEU A 88 4.00 32.80 1.42
CA LEU A 88 3.38 34.12 1.25
C LEU A 88 2.34 34.11 0.13
N TRP A 89 2.66 33.44 -0.97
CA TRP A 89 1.73 33.25 -2.10
C TRP A 89 0.54 32.36 -1.71
N SER A 90 0.78 31.28 -0.93
CA SER A 90 -0.29 30.43 -0.42
C SER A 90 -1.24 31.18 0.53
N ASN A 91 -0.72 32.07 1.39
CA ASN A 91 -1.53 32.90 2.26
C ASN A 91 -2.32 33.98 1.48
N LEU A 92 -1.70 34.54 0.42
CA LEU A 92 -2.41 35.43 -0.51
C LEU A 92 -3.57 34.68 -1.16
N ALA A 93 -3.34 33.47 -1.67
CA ALA A 93 -4.36 32.62 -2.26
C ALA A 93 -5.53 32.37 -1.28
N GLN A 94 -5.23 32.11 -0.01
CA GLN A 94 -6.27 31.92 1.01
C GLN A 94 -7.16 33.17 1.19
N SER A 95 -6.59 34.35 1.17
CA SER A 95 -7.41 35.59 1.25
C SER A 95 -8.24 35.82 -0.01
N LEU A 96 -7.70 35.45 -1.18
CA LEU A 96 -8.43 35.51 -2.46
C LEU A 96 -9.56 34.50 -2.52
N HIS A 97 -9.36 33.32 -1.90
CA HIS A 97 -10.40 32.31 -1.70
C HIS A 97 -11.62 32.85 -0.97
N GLU A 98 -11.42 33.50 0.19
CA GLU A 98 -12.48 34.10 0.99
C GLU A 98 -13.22 35.23 0.22
N LEU A 99 -12.53 35.91 -0.67
CA LEU A 99 -13.09 36.96 -1.52
C LEU A 99 -13.74 36.43 -2.80
N ASN A 100 -13.69 35.12 -3.05
CA ASN A 100 -14.19 34.46 -4.25
C ASN A 100 -13.57 34.98 -5.56
N LEU A 101 -12.30 35.35 -5.52
CA LEU A 101 -11.53 35.86 -6.66
C LEU A 101 -10.74 34.71 -7.31
N LEU A 102 -11.46 33.80 -7.99
CA LEU A 102 -10.96 32.49 -8.45
C LEU A 102 -9.71 32.56 -9.34
N THR A 103 -9.67 33.52 -10.29
CA THR A 103 -8.53 33.65 -11.21
C THR A 103 -7.27 34.11 -10.47
N ASP A 104 -7.42 35.12 -9.62
CA ASP A 104 -6.29 35.68 -8.86
C ASP A 104 -5.80 34.63 -7.82
N GLU A 105 -6.72 33.86 -7.23
CA GLU A 105 -6.43 32.74 -6.32
C GLU A 105 -5.57 31.69 -7.03
N LEU A 106 -5.95 31.26 -8.24
CA LEU A 106 -5.20 30.28 -9.03
C LEU A 106 -3.82 30.79 -9.39
N ASP A 107 -3.71 32.05 -9.82
CA ASP A 107 -2.42 32.68 -10.15
C ASP A 107 -1.48 32.72 -8.95
N ALA A 108 -1.99 33.07 -7.76
CA ALA A 108 -1.19 33.08 -6.53
C ALA A 108 -0.74 31.66 -6.15
N ILE A 109 -1.60 30.65 -6.27
CA ILE A 109 -1.26 29.25 -6.04
C ILE A 109 -0.17 28.79 -7.02
N ASP A 110 -0.29 29.14 -8.30
CA ASP A 110 0.68 28.76 -9.33
C ASP A 110 2.05 29.40 -9.08
N ARG A 111 2.09 30.62 -8.54
CA ARG A 111 3.34 31.25 -8.06
C ARG A 111 3.96 30.48 -6.90
N ALA A 112 3.17 30.05 -5.91
CA ALA A 112 3.65 29.22 -4.81
C ALA A 112 4.23 27.89 -5.31
N LEU A 113 3.53 27.21 -6.23
CA LEU A 113 3.96 25.92 -6.79
C LEU A 113 5.14 26.04 -7.76
N ALA A 114 5.32 27.18 -8.44
CA ALA A 114 6.52 27.45 -9.24
C ALA A 114 7.79 27.54 -8.37
N LEU A 115 7.66 28.03 -7.14
CA LEU A 115 8.76 28.10 -6.16
C LEU A 115 8.98 26.77 -5.46
N GLU A 116 7.90 26.10 -5.08
CA GLU A 116 7.93 24.81 -4.38
C GLU A 116 6.88 23.86 -4.98
N PRO A 117 7.24 23.05 -5.99
CA PRO A 117 6.29 22.16 -6.68
C PRO A 117 5.64 21.12 -5.77
N ARG A 118 6.22 20.84 -4.61
CA ARG A 118 5.74 19.88 -3.62
C ARG A 118 5.15 20.55 -2.37
N HIS A 119 4.63 21.76 -2.48
CA HIS A 119 3.97 22.44 -1.39
C HIS A 119 2.54 21.90 -1.20
N LEU A 120 2.34 21.02 -0.19
CA LEU A 120 1.09 20.28 0.04
C LEU A 120 -0.14 21.21 0.11
N ALA A 121 -0.05 22.30 0.91
CA ALA A 121 -1.16 23.23 1.06
C ALA A 121 -1.59 23.85 -0.27
N SER A 122 -0.62 24.32 -1.09
CA SER A 122 -0.92 24.90 -2.39
C SER A 122 -1.48 23.89 -3.40
N LEU A 123 -1.07 22.61 -3.34
CA LEU A 123 -1.66 21.58 -4.19
C LEU A 123 -3.11 21.31 -3.82
N LEU A 124 -3.43 21.26 -2.52
CA LEU A 124 -4.81 21.10 -2.04
C LEU A 124 -5.68 22.32 -2.40
N GLN A 125 -5.16 23.54 -2.19
CA GLN A 125 -5.83 24.79 -2.60
C GLN A 125 -6.06 24.82 -4.11
N LYS A 126 -5.10 24.37 -4.92
CA LYS A 126 -5.25 24.28 -6.38
C LYS A 126 -6.42 23.38 -6.78
N GLY A 127 -6.56 22.24 -6.13
CA GLY A 127 -7.72 21.36 -6.35
C GLY A 127 -9.03 22.08 -6.06
N GLN A 128 -9.13 22.74 -4.91
CA GLN A 128 -10.36 23.45 -4.51
C GLN A 128 -10.75 24.58 -5.45
N VAL A 129 -9.81 25.42 -5.85
CA VAL A 129 -10.12 26.53 -6.77
C VAL A 129 -10.52 26.02 -8.15
N LEU A 130 -9.89 24.98 -8.66
CA LEU A 130 -10.25 24.35 -9.93
C LEU A 130 -11.63 23.71 -9.90
N GLU A 131 -12.04 23.08 -8.81
CA GLU A 131 -13.43 22.58 -8.62
C GLU A 131 -14.44 23.74 -8.67
N ARG A 132 -14.18 24.83 -7.98
CA ARG A 132 -15.03 26.05 -8.00
C ARG A 132 -15.11 26.68 -9.40
N MET A 133 -14.07 26.54 -10.21
CA MET A 133 -14.04 26.95 -11.61
C MET A 133 -14.73 25.96 -12.55
N GLY A 134 -15.18 24.79 -12.05
CA GLY A 134 -15.81 23.74 -12.84
C GLY A 134 -14.83 22.81 -13.57
N ASP A 135 -13.54 22.92 -13.32
CA ASP A 135 -12.49 22.09 -13.93
C ASP A 135 -12.15 20.88 -13.05
N ALA A 136 -13.10 19.95 -12.93
CA ALA A 136 -12.97 18.78 -12.07
C ALA A 136 -11.77 17.88 -12.43
N ARG A 137 -11.40 17.77 -13.71
CA ARG A 137 -10.26 16.94 -14.14
C ARG A 137 -8.91 17.49 -13.66
N ASN A 138 -8.70 18.80 -13.84
CA ASN A 138 -7.48 19.44 -13.36
C ASN A 138 -7.46 19.53 -11.83
N ALA A 139 -8.63 19.65 -11.18
CA ALA A 139 -8.76 19.56 -9.73
C ALA A 139 -8.30 18.17 -9.23
N ALA A 140 -8.81 17.10 -9.80
CA ALA A 140 -8.41 15.72 -9.46
C ALA A 140 -6.90 15.50 -9.67
N ARG A 141 -6.31 16.09 -10.74
CA ARG A 141 -4.87 16.03 -10.97
C ARG A 141 -4.07 16.74 -9.87
N ALA A 142 -4.51 17.93 -9.44
CA ALA A 142 -3.87 18.65 -8.34
C ALA A 142 -3.96 17.87 -7.02
N TYR A 143 -5.12 17.31 -6.72
CA TYR A 143 -5.32 16.44 -5.55
C TYR A 143 -4.48 15.16 -5.60
N ARG A 144 -4.36 14.52 -6.76
CA ARG A 144 -3.51 13.32 -6.93
C ARG A 144 -2.05 13.65 -6.62
N ASN A 145 -1.55 14.81 -7.06
CA ASN A 145 -0.21 15.27 -6.72
C ASN A 145 -0.04 15.54 -5.23
N ALA A 146 -1.06 16.10 -4.56
CA ALA A 146 -1.05 16.31 -3.12
C ALA A 146 -1.02 14.97 -2.34
N LEU A 147 -1.88 14.03 -2.72
CA LEU A 147 -1.97 12.71 -2.08
C LEU A 147 -0.69 11.89 -2.25
N ALA A 148 0.01 12.02 -3.38
CA ALA A 148 1.29 11.36 -3.63
C ALA A 148 2.43 11.81 -2.69
N MET A 149 2.24 12.92 -1.96
CA MET A 149 3.21 13.41 -0.97
C MET A 149 3.03 12.79 0.41
N LEU A 150 1.90 12.14 0.65
CA LEU A 150 1.61 11.52 1.94
C LEU A 150 2.27 10.13 1.99
N PRO A 151 3.03 9.82 3.06
CA PRO A 151 3.59 8.49 3.21
C PRO A 151 2.47 7.44 3.31
N PRO A 152 2.64 6.25 2.70
CA PRO A 152 1.67 5.17 2.84
C PRO A 152 1.40 4.82 4.31
N GLY A 153 0.12 4.64 4.66
CA GLY A 153 -0.29 4.23 6.01
C GLY A 153 -0.17 5.30 7.10
N THR A 154 0.24 6.53 6.78
CA THR A 154 0.29 7.63 7.75
C THR A 154 -1.06 8.34 7.83
N ALA A 155 -1.50 8.59 9.06
CA ALA A 155 -2.66 9.47 9.27
C ALA A 155 -2.34 10.88 8.77
N ALA A 156 -3.32 11.50 8.09
CA ALA A 156 -3.21 12.88 7.68
C ALA A 156 -3.08 13.82 8.89
N PRO A 157 -2.30 14.91 8.80
CA PRO A 157 -2.33 15.93 9.84
C PRO A 157 -3.77 16.41 10.09
N GLU A 158 -4.17 16.55 11.35
CA GLU A 158 -5.54 16.90 11.72
C GLU A 158 -6.05 18.17 11.02
N SER A 159 -5.15 19.14 10.83
CA SER A 159 -5.45 20.44 10.19
C SER A 159 -5.88 20.32 8.71
N VAL A 160 -5.57 19.22 8.02
CA VAL A 160 -5.88 19.01 6.60
C VAL A 160 -6.61 17.70 6.33
N ALA A 161 -6.97 16.95 7.36
CA ALA A 161 -7.58 15.62 7.25
C ALA A 161 -8.88 15.64 6.40
N VAL A 162 -9.76 16.60 6.65
CA VAL A 162 -11.03 16.75 5.89
C VAL A 162 -10.75 17.03 4.41
N MET A 163 -9.77 17.88 4.14
CA MET A 163 -9.40 18.24 2.77
C MET A 163 -8.74 17.06 2.03
N ILE A 164 -7.98 16.24 2.74
CA ILE A 164 -7.38 15.02 2.18
C ILE A 164 -8.45 13.97 1.86
N GLU A 165 -9.44 13.78 2.72
CA GLU A 165 -10.57 12.89 2.43
C GLU A 165 -11.38 13.38 1.22
N HIS A 166 -11.64 14.68 1.14
CA HIS A 166 -12.27 15.28 -0.04
C HIS A 166 -11.43 15.04 -1.31
N ALA A 167 -10.12 15.27 -1.24
CA ALA A 167 -9.20 15.03 -2.34
C ALA A 167 -9.22 13.56 -2.81
N ARG A 168 -9.28 12.60 -1.88
CA ARG A 168 -9.42 11.17 -2.20
C ARG A 168 -10.71 10.87 -2.94
N ALA A 169 -11.82 11.43 -2.48
CA ALA A 169 -13.14 11.25 -3.11
C ALA A 169 -13.17 11.85 -4.53
N ALA A 170 -12.60 13.05 -4.72
CA ALA A 170 -12.51 13.70 -6.03
C ALA A 170 -11.65 12.90 -7.01
N VAL A 171 -10.50 12.38 -6.57
CA VAL A 171 -9.63 11.52 -7.37
C VAL A 171 -10.35 10.21 -7.73
N ALA A 172 -11.03 9.56 -6.79
CA ALA A 172 -11.78 8.33 -7.04
C ALA A 172 -12.91 8.54 -8.08
N THR A 173 -13.57 9.70 -8.04
CA THR A 173 -14.60 10.08 -9.01
C THR A 173 -14.02 10.25 -10.43
N ASP A 174 -12.86 10.93 -10.54
CA ASP A 174 -12.17 11.11 -11.83
C ASP A 174 -11.66 9.76 -12.38
N ASP A 175 -11.10 8.91 -11.53
CA ASP A 175 -10.64 7.56 -11.89
C ASP A 175 -11.80 6.68 -12.38
N ALA A 176 -12.96 6.77 -11.75
CA ALA A 176 -14.16 6.06 -12.17
C ALA A 176 -14.68 6.57 -13.53
N ALA A 177 -14.68 7.89 -13.74
CA ALA A 177 -15.08 8.50 -15.02
C ALA A 177 -14.12 8.10 -16.15
N LEU A 178 -12.80 8.12 -15.89
CA LEU A 178 -11.79 7.65 -16.85
C LEU A 178 -12.01 6.17 -17.19
N ALA A 179 -12.21 5.33 -16.18
CA ALA A 179 -12.48 3.90 -16.38
C ALA A 179 -13.73 3.67 -17.26
N GLY A 180 -14.81 4.38 -16.96
CA GLY A 180 -16.05 4.30 -17.78
C GLY A 180 -15.84 4.70 -19.24
N ALA A 181 -15.11 5.79 -19.49
CA ALA A 181 -14.79 6.24 -20.85
C ALA A 181 -13.89 5.22 -21.61
N ILE A 182 -12.96 4.58 -20.91
CA ILE A 182 -12.13 3.51 -21.48
C ILE A 182 -13.02 2.30 -21.84
N GLU A 183 -13.86 1.83 -20.92
CA GLU A 183 -14.73 0.68 -21.13
C GLU A 183 -15.69 0.89 -22.32
N GLU A 184 -16.32 2.07 -22.41
CA GLU A 184 -17.17 2.44 -23.53
C GLU A 184 -16.41 2.33 -24.87
N ARG A 185 -15.18 2.82 -24.93
CA ARG A 185 -14.35 2.77 -26.15
C ARG A 185 -13.92 1.35 -26.51
N LEU A 186 -13.67 0.50 -25.51
CA LEU A 186 -13.20 -0.87 -25.72
C LEU A 186 -14.33 -1.85 -26.06
N ALA A 187 -15.58 -1.56 -25.73
CA ALA A 187 -16.72 -2.45 -25.95
C ALA A 187 -16.80 -2.91 -27.41
N ALA A 188 -16.78 -1.98 -28.39
CA ALA A 188 -16.82 -2.29 -29.80
C ALA A 188 -15.60 -3.09 -30.30
N ILE A 189 -14.42 -2.87 -29.69
CA ILE A 189 -13.21 -3.59 -30.04
C ILE A 189 -13.26 -5.04 -29.55
N ARG A 190 -13.78 -5.25 -28.32
CA ARG A 190 -14.00 -6.61 -27.77
C ARG A 190 -15.01 -7.40 -28.62
N GLU A 191 -16.10 -6.76 -29.04
CA GLU A 191 -17.10 -7.38 -29.91
C GLU A 191 -16.48 -7.82 -31.25
N HIS A 192 -15.63 -6.98 -31.84
CA HIS A 192 -14.95 -7.29 -33.10
C HIS A 192 -13.98 -8.50 -32.98
N HIS A 193 -13.28 -8.63 -31.90
CA HIS A 193 -12.30 -9.72 -31.71
C HIS A 193 -12.89 -11.02 -31.15
N GLY A 194 -14.19 -11.04 -30.81
CA GLY A 194 -14.87 -12.21 -30.26
C GLY A 194 -14.50 -12.53 -28.81
N GLY A 195 -15.07 -13.59 -28.24
CA GLY A 195 -14.96 -13.93 -26.82
C GLY A 195 -13.63 -14.56 -26.44
N GLY A 196 -12.62 -13.77 -26.13
CA GLY A 196 -11.37 -14.17 -25.49
C GLY A 196 -11.29 -13.69 -24.04
N SER A 197 -10.32 -14.18 -23.27
CA SER A 197 -10.00 -13.61 -21.96
C SER A 197 -9.26 -12.27 -22.15
N TYR A 198 -9.86 -11.18 -21.69
CA TYR A 198 -9.26 -9.86 -21.71
C TYR A 198 -8.65 -9.46 -20.36
N ARG A 199 -8.54 -10.41 -19.40
CA ARG A 199 -8.08 -10.19 -18.02
C ARG A 199 -6.81 -9.35 -17.93
N ARG A 200 -5.81 -9.60 -18.77
CA ARG A 200 -4.55 -8.82 -18.74
C ARG A 200 -4.75 -7.35 -19.08
N VAL A 201 -5.65 -7.06 -20.04
CA VAL A 201 -6.00 -5.67 -20.42
C VAL A 201 -6.82 -5.03 -19.30
N GLU A 202 -7.78 -5.76 -18.73
CA GLU A 202 -8.58 -5.30 -17.59
C GLU A 202 -7.72 -4.94 -16.40
N HIS A 203 -6.78 -5.82 -16.02
CA HIS A 203 -5.79 -5.50 -14.95
C HIS A 203 -4.93 -4.28 -15.29
N CYS A 204 -4.53 -4.10 -16.56
CA CYS A 204 -3.79 -2.92 -17.00
C CYS A 204 -4.61 -1.63 -16.81
N ILE A 205 -5.89 -1.66 -17.17
CA ILE A 205 -6.82 -0.53 -17.01
C ILE A 205 -7.05 -0.26 -15.51
N ASP A 206 -7.24 -1.30 -14.72
CA ASP A 206 -7.42 -1.17 -13.27
C ASP A 206 -6.21 -0.55 -12.57
N LEU A 207 -5.00 -0.91 -13.00
CA LEU A 207 -3.76 -0.27 -12.54
C LEU A 207 -3.69 1.20 -12.98
N LEU A 208 -4.06 1.50 -14.24
CA LEU A 208 -4.06 2.86 -14.78
C LEU A 208 -5.05 3.77 -14.06
N THR A 209 -6.20 3.24 -13.67
CA THR A 209 -7.29 3.97 -13.01
C THR A 209 -7.26 3.87 -11.48
N GLY A 210 -6.19 3.33 -10.90
CA GLY A 210 -6.05 3.23 -9.44
C GLY A 210 -6.98 2.23 -8.75
N ARG A 211 -7.79 1.47 -9.49
CA ARG A 211 -8.68 0.42 -8.95
C ARG A 211 -7.90 -0.81 -8.47
N ARG A 212 -6.65 -0.95 -8.92
CA ARG A 212 -5.75 -2.03 -8.58
C ARG A 212 -4.38 -1.47 -8.16
N THR A 213 -3.72 -2.11 -7.19
CA THR A 213 -2.37 -1.77 -6.77
C THR A 213 -1.38 -2.76 -7.40
N ARG A 214 -0.22 -2.26 -7.83
CA ARG A 214 0.85 -3.13 -8.32
C ARG A 214 1.59 -3.75 -7.14
N PHE A 215 1.58 -5.08 -7.08
CA PHE A 215 2.44 -5.87 -6.20
C PHE A 215 3.66 -6.37 -6.95
N THR A 216 4.79 -6.47 -6.26
CA THR A 216 6.04 -7.02 -6.80
C THR A 216 6.47 -8.21 -5.95
N PRO A 217 7.08 -9.25 -6.53
CA PRO A 217 7.64 -10.37 -5.79
C PRO A 217 8.64 -9.90 -4.72
N GLN A 218 8.51 -10.43 -3.51
CA GLN A 218 9.40 -10.15 -2.37
C GLN A 218 9.81 -11.48 -1.70
N PRO A 219 10.54 -12.35 -2.41
CA PRO A 219 10.97 -13.62 -1.85
C PRO A 219 11.96 -13.41 -0.70
N THR A 220 11.86 -14.24 0.34
CA THR A 220 12.72 -14.13 1.52
C THR A 220 14.08 -14.79 1.37
N PHE A 221 14.26 -15.67 0.36
CA PHE A 221 15.49 -16.42 0.13
C PHE A 221 16.11 -16.16 -1.25
N MET A 222 15.42 -16.55 -2.34
CA MET A 222 15.98 -16.48 -3.68
C MET A 222 14.98 -15.85 -4.65
N TYR A 223 15.42 -14.79 -5.33
CA TYR A 223 14.70 -14.18 -6.44
C TYR A 223 15.32 -14.60 -7.77
N PHE A 224 14.53 -15.25 -8.62
CA PHE A 224 14.92 -15.55 -10.00
C PHE A 224 14.37 -14.44 -10.91
N PRO A 225 15.24 -13.71 -11.64
CA PRO A 225 14.80 -12.59 -12.48
C PRO A 225 14.09 -13.08 -13.74
N GLU A 226 13.33 -12.18 -14.37
CA GLU A 226 12.70 -12.35 -15.70
C GLU A 226 11.64 -13.44 -15.81
N VAL A 227 11.21 -14.06 -14.70
CA VAL A 227 9.99 -14.89 -14.69
C VAL A 227 8.75 -14.03 -14.48
N PRO A 228 7.59 -14.40 -15.09
CA PRO A 228 6.35 -13.65 -14.91
C PRO A 228 5.90 -13.63 -13.45
N ALA A 229 5.68 -12.43 -12.90
CA ALA A 229 5.03 -12.24 -11.60
C ALA A 229 3.51 -12.20 -11.82
N VAL A 230 2.83 -13.30 -11.51
CA VAL A 230 1.38 -13.45 -11.76
C VAL A 230 0.68 -13.80 -10.46
N GLU A 231 -0.34 -13.02 -10.10
CA GLU A 231 -1.11 -13.24 -8.87
C GLU A 231 -1.80 -14.62 -8.89
N PHE A 232 -2.49 -14.93 -9.98
CA PHE A 232 -3.04 -16.27 -10.23
C PHE A 232 -2.81 -16.63 -11.69
N PHE A 233 -2.16 -17.75 -11.92
CA PHE A 233 -1.88 -18.25 -13.27
C PHE A 233 -3.14 -18.79 -13.95
N GLU A 234 -3.11 -18.80 -15.28
CA GLU A 234 -4.20 -19.38 -16.07
C GLU A 234 -4.16 -20.91 -15.97
N ARG A 235 -5.34 -21.51 -15.86
CA ARG A 235 -5.47 -22.95 -15.76
C ARG A 235 -4.88 -23.70 -16.96
N SER A 236 -4.97 -23.10 -18.14
CA SER A 236 -4.40 -23.67 -19.38
C SER A 236 -2.91 -23.96 -19.31
N ASP A 237 -2.19 -23.28 -18.42
CA ASP A 237 -0.76 -23.47 -18.24
C ASP A 237 -0.41 -24.76 -17.46
N PHE A 238 -1.42 -25.41 -16.85
CA PHE A 238 -1.27 -26.55 -15.95
C PHE A 238 -2.26 -27.69 -16.27
N PRO A 239 -2.19 -28.33 -17.43
CA PRO A 239 -3.17 -29.36 -17.83
C PRO A 239 -3.18 -30.59 -16.92
N TRP A 240 -2.11 -30.88 -16.19
CA TRP A 240 -2.03 -31.93 -15.20
C TRP A 240 -2.93 -31.71 -13.96
N LEU A 241 -3.42 -30.50 -13.72
CA LEU A 241 -4.37 -30.21 -12.64
C LEU A 241 -5.69 -30.99 -12.81
N ASP A 242 -6.10 -31.36 -14.03
CA ASP A 242 -7.32 -32.12 -14.26
C ASP A 242 -7.30 -33.45 -13.50
N ALA A 243 -6.16 -34.14 -13.48
CA ALA A 243 -6.03 -35.42 -12.77
C ALA A 243 -6.08 -35.25 -11.24
N ILE A 244 -5.49 -34.16 -10.73
CA ILE A 244 -5.51 -33.86 -9.29
C ILE A 244 -6.91 -33.46 -8.84
N GLU A 245 -7.59 -32.60 -9.59
CA GLU A 245 -8.95 -32.18 -9.28
C GLU A 245 -9.96 -33.33 -9.37
N ALA A 246 -9.79 -34.26 -10.34
CA ALA A 246 -10.61 -35.46 -10.46
C ALA A 246 -10.54 -36.35 -9.23
N ALA A 247 -9.42 -36.33 -8.48
CA ALA A 247 -9.24 -37.12 -7.24
C ALA A 247 -9.70 -36.39 -5.97
N THR A 248 -10.33 -35.20 -6.07
CA THR A 248 -10.67 -34.35 -4.92
C THR A 248 -11.47 -35.10 -3.84
N ASP A 249 -12.46 -35.91 -4.22
CA ASP A 249 -13.32 -36.59 -3.25
C ASP A 249 -12.54 -37.69 -2.51
N GLU A 250 -11.64 -38.40 -3.19
CA GLU A 250 -10.75 -39.42 -2.59
C GLU A 250 -9.76 -38.74 -1.63
N ILE A 251 -9.11 -37.63 -2.06
CA ILE A 251 -8.20 -36.84 -1.23
C ILE A 251 -8.92 -36.33 0.02
N ARG A 252 -10.14 -35.79 -0.16
CA ARG A 252 -10.99 -35.35 0.96
C ARG A 252 -11.31 -36.45 1.93
N ALA A 253 -11.63 -37.66 1.46
CA ALA A 253 -11.92 -38.83 2.30
C ALA A 253 -10.69 -39.23 3.13
N GLU A 254 -9.49 -39.24 2.54
CA GLU A 254 -8.23 -39.49 3.27
C GLU A 254 -8.02 -38.41 4.35
N LEU A 255 -8.19 -37.10 4.01
CA LEU A 255 -8.10 -36.02 4.99
C LEU A 255 -9.10 -36.21 6.15
N MET A 256 -10.36 -36.54 5.85
CA MET A 256 -11.36 -36.76 6.90
C MET A 256 -10.96 -37.92 7.83
N THR A 257 -10.36 -38.97 7.29
CA THR A 257 -9.82 -40.06 8.08
C THR A 257 -8.68 -39.58 8.99
N VAL A 258 -7.74 -38.76 8.48
CA VAL A 258 -6.67 -38.17 9.28
C VAL A 258 -7.22 -37.29 10.41
N LEU A 259 -8.20 -36.45 10.13
CA LEU A 259 -8.79 -35.54 11.14
C LEU A 259 -9.48 -36.30 12.29
N VAL A 260 -9.93 -37.53 12.05
CA VAL A 260 -10.56 -38.40 13.07
C VAL A 260 -9.53 -39.26 13.78
N SER A 261 -8.63 -39.93 13.06
CA SER A 261 -7.78 -40.99 13.57
C SER A 261 -6.35 -40.61 13.89
N ASP A 262 -5.87 -39.44 13.39
CA ASP A 262 -4.48 -39.00 13.53
C ASP A 262 -4.36 -37.47 13.70
N ARG A 263 -5.25 -36.92 14.51
CA ARG A 263 -5.23 -35.45 14.78
C ARG A 263 -3.94 -34.99 15.49
N GLU A 264 -3.23 -35.89 16.12
CA GLU A 264 -1.94 -35.60 16.76
C GLU A 264 -0.83 -35.35 15.74
N GLY A 265 -0.91 -35.93 14.55
CA GLY A 265 -0.03 -35.70 13.43
C GLY A 265 -0.13 -34.27 12.82
N LEU A 266 -1.17 -33.51 13.19
CA LEU A 266 -1.26 -32.09 12.87
C LEU A 266 -0.30 -31.30 13.75
N GLU A 267 0.57 -30.53 13.15
CA GLU A 267 1.49 -29.63 13.86
C GLU A 267 1.22 -28.15 13.52
N PRO A 268 1.51 -27.20 14.42
CA PRO A 268 1.43 -25.78 14.08
C PRO A 268 2.27 -25.47 12.86
N TYR A 269 1.69 -24.79 11.87
CA TYR A 269 2.43 -24.43 10.64
C TYR A 269 3.55 -23.43 10.94
N ILE A 270 3.29 -22.45 11.81
CA ILE A 270 4.29 -21.49 12.29
C ILE A 270 4.81 -21.98 13.65
N ALA A 271 6.11 -22.27 13.72
CA ALA A 271 6.77 -22.83 14.90
C ALA A 271 8.17 -22.23 15.13
N TYR A 272 8.26 -20.90 15.21
CA TYR A 272 9.54 -20.23 15.48
C TYR A 272 10.07 -20.56 16.87
N PRO A 273 11.39 -20.75 17.01
CA PRO A 273 12.04 -20.95 18.30
C PRO A 273 11.97 -19.67 19.17
N GLU A 274 12.26 -19.82 20.46
CA GLU A 274 12.32 -18.68 21.38
C GLU A 274 13.47 -17.71 20.99
N GLY A 275 13.20 -16.41 21.16
CA GLY A 275 14.17 -15.35 20.83
C GLY A 275 14.10 -14.81 19.41
N VAL A 276 13.34 -15.44 18.51
CA VAL A 276 13.13 -14.94 17.16
C VAL A 276 12.00 -13.90 17.13
N PRO A 277 12.19 -12.74 16.47
CA PRO A 277 11.13 -11.73 16.32
C PRO A 277 9.93 -12.28 15.54
N LEU A 278 8.78 -12.33 16.18
CA LEU A 278 7.57 -12.95 15.59
C LEU A 278 6.80 -12.04 14.63
N LYS A 279 6.99 -10.72 14.71
CA LYS A 279 6.27 -9.74 13.86
C LYS A 279 4.77 -10.07 13.73
N GLN A 280 4.25 -10.23 12.50
CA GLN A 280 2.87 -10.59 12.21
C GLN A 280 2.47 -12.02 12.67
N TRP A 281 3.43 -12.90 12.97
CA TRP A 281 3.17 -14.31 13.32
C TRP A 281 2.85 -14.57 14.79
N LYS A 282 2.87 -13.52 15.64
CA LYS A 282 2.75 -13.63 17.10
C LYS A 282 1.54 -14.49 17.54
N GLU A 283 0.39 -14.32 16.90
CA GLU A 283 -0.84 -15.03 17.27
C GLU A 283 -0.89 -16.48 16.76
N LEU A 284 -0.13 -16.78 15.70
CA LEU A 284 -0.11 -18.09 15.06
C LEU A 284 1.11 -18.93 15.45
N ASN A 285 2.12 -18.34 16.08
CA ASN A 285 3.33 -19.07 16.46
C ASN A 285 3.03 -20.14 17.52
N LYS A 286 3.39 -21.40 17.20
CA LYS A 286 3.11 -22.59 18.01
C LYS A 286 1.62 -22.80 18.33
N SER A 287 0.74 -22.24 17.48
CA SER A 287 -0.70 -22.30 17.64
C SER A 287 -1.31 -23.28 16.65
N ARG A 288 -2.23 -24.13 17.13
CA ARG A 288 -3.00 -25.04 16.28
C ARG A 288 -4.13 -24.35 15.50
N ARG A 289 -4.29 -23.03 15.63
CA ARG A 289 -5.25 -22.27 14.82
C ARG A 289 -4.94 -22.33 13.33
N TRP A 290 -3.65 -22.51 12.98
CA TRP A 290 -3.19 -22.85 11.64
C TRP A 290 -2.25 -24.04 11.77
N SER A 291 -2.70 -25.20 11.29
CA SER A 291 -1.99 -26.47 11.39
C SER A 291 -1.71 -27.07 10.03
N ALA A 292 -0.65 -27.86 9.96
CA ALA A 292 -0.27 -28.63 8.79
C ALA A 292 -0.18 -30.12 9.11
N TYR A 293 -0.65 -30.96 8.17
CA TYR A 293 -0.37 -32.40 8.14
C TYR A 293 0.53 -32.64 6.93
N PHE A 294 1.82 -32.74 7.16
CA PHE A 294 2.80 -32.84 6.09
C PHE A 294 2.83 -34.25 5.49
N LEU A 295 2.77 -34.33 4.16
CA LEU A 295 3.08 -35.52 3.37
C LEU A 295 4.55 -35.52 2.95
N TRP A 296 5.03 -34.36 2.53
CA TRP A 296 6.44 -34.00 2.37
C TRP A 296 6.68 -32.66 3.06
N ASN A 297 7.73 -32.61 3.87
CA ASN A 297 8.16 -31.40 4.54
C ASN A 297 9.58 -31.04 4.07
N GLN A 298 9.73 -30.03 3.23
CA GLN A 298 11.02 -29.55 2.72
C GLN A 298 11.90 -30.67 2.20
N SER A 299 11.45 -31.42 1.21
CA SER A 299 12.04 -32.61 0.60
C SER A 299 11.98 -33.90 1.44
N VAL A 300 11.65 -33.84 2.73
CA VAL A 300 11.62 -34.99 3.60
C VAL A 300 10.23 -35.64 3.55
N PRO A 301 10.09 -36.87 2.99
CA PRO A 301 8.83 -37.57 3.01
C PRO A 301 8.45 -37.98 4.46
N GLN A 302 7.15 -37.98 4.76
CA GLN A 302 6.61 -38.43 6.04
C GLN A 302 5.96 -39.81 5.86
N PRO A 303 6.69 -40.93 6.04
CA PRO A 303 6.25 -42.25 5.64
C PRO A 303 4.92 -42.69 6.30
N ALA A 304 4.72 -42.38 7.58
CA ALA A 304 3.49 -42.69 8.29
C ALA A 304 2.27 -41.92 7.72
N HIS A 305 2.45 -40.66 7.37
CA HIS A 305 1.40 -39.80 6.78
C HIS A 305 1.09 -40.23 5.34
N LEU A 306 2.12 -40.53 4.55
CA LEU A 306 1.98 -41.02 3.18
C LEU A 306 1.25 -42.38 3.13
N ALA A 307 1.49 -43.27 4.10
CA ALA A 307 0.78 -44.54 4.22
C ALA A 307 -0.71 -44.40 4.54
N ARG A 308 -1.10 -43.29 5.21
CA ARG A 308 -2.50 -42.94 5.51
C ARG A 308 -3.20 -42.23 4.35
N CYS A 309 -2.44 -41.60 3.45
CA CYS A 309 -2.94 -40.83 2.32
C CYS A 309 -2.35 -41.34 0.99
N PRO A 310 -2.53 -42.65 0.65
CA PRO A 310 -1.87 -43.26 -0.51
C PRO A 310 -2.36 -42.65 -1.84
N ARG A 311 -3.63 -42.33 -1.95
CA ARG A 311 -4.20 -41.73 -3.17
C ARG A 311 -3.69 -40.30 -3.35
N THR A 312 -3.68 -39.48 -2.30
CA THR A 312 -3.09 -38.15 -2.34
C THR A 312 -1.62 -38.22 -2.77
N ALA A 313 -0.85 -39.12 -2.19
CA ALA A 313 0.55 -39.35 -2.54
C ALA A 313 0.74 -39.76 -4.00
N GLU A 314 -0.13 -40.63 -4.54
CA GLU A 314 -0.12 -41.07 -5.93
C GLU A 314 -0.35 -39.90 -6.90
N VAL A 315 -1.38 -39.08 -6.63
CA VAL A 315 -1.75 -37.95 -7.52
C VAL A 315 -0.68 -36.87 -7.51
N LEU A 316 -0.14 -36.57 -6.33
CA LEU A 316 0.91 -35.55 -6.18
C LEU A 316 2.19 -35.91 -6.97
N ARG A 317 2.53 -37.21 -7.13
CA ARG A 317 3.68 -37.63 -7.95
C ARG A 317 3.52 -37.33 -9.44
N GLN A 318 2.31 -37.02 -9.91
CA GLN A 318 2.04 -36.64 -11.29
C GLN A 318 2.30 -35.14 -11.55
N ALA A 319 2.35 -34.33 -10.49
CA ALA A 319 2.69 -32.92 -10.60
C ALA A 319 4.21 -32.72 -10.78
N PRO A 320 4.64 -31.66 -11.49
CA PRO A 320 6.04 -31.29 -11.62
C PRO A 320 6.57 -30.64 -10.32
N GLN A 321 6.64 -31.43 -9.24
CA GLN A 321 7.03 -30.98 -7.92
C GLN A 321 8.42 -30.33 -7.94
N CYS A 322 8.61 -29.29 -7.11
CA CYS A 322 9.89 -28.62 -6.95
C CYS A 322 10.80 -29.47 -6.04
N ASP A 323 11.70 -30.24 -6.64
CA ASP A 323 12.57 -31.20 -5.98
C ASP A 323 13.96 -30.61 -5.65
N VAL A 324 13.98 -29.60 -4.79
CA VAL A 324 15.20 -28.94 -4.30
C VAL A 324 15.50 -29.44 -2.88
N ALA A 325 16.69 -30.03 -2.67
CA ALA A 325 17.08 -30.58 -1.37
C ALA A 325 16.92 -29.53 -0.24
N ALA A 326 16.32 -29.94 0.88
CA ALA A 326 16.01 -29.14 2.04
C ALA A 326 15.05 -27.94 1.79
N ARG A 327 14.39 -27.89 0.62
CA ARG A 327 13.45 -26.79 0.28
C ARG A 327 12.14 -27.30 -0.33
N GLY A 328 12.17 -28.40 -1.05
CA GLY A 328 11.02 -29.00 -1.72
C GLY A 328 11.32 -30.41 -2.24
N PRO A 329 10.30 -31.23 -2.52
CA PRO A 329 8.89 -30.84 -2.48
C PRO A 329 8.36 -30.62 -1.07
N THR A 330 7.39 -29.72 -0.97
CA THR A 330 6.55 -29.55 0.22
C THR A 330 5.11 -29.80 -0.19
N ALA A 331 4.44 -30.68 0.55
CA ALA A 331 3.01 -30.97 0.34
C ALA A 331 2.35 -31.31 1.66
N PHE A 332 1.21 -30.67 1.95
CA PHE A 332 0.53 -30.84 3.23
C PHE A 332 -0.95 -30.46 3.16
N PHE A 333 -1.74 -31.01 4.05
CA PHE A 333 -3.06 -30.47 4.34
C PHE A 333 -2.95 -29.29 5.30
N SER A 334 -3.40 -28.13 4.85
CA SER A 334 -3.48 -26.90 5.64
C SER A 334 -4.84 -26.77 6.27
N ILE A 335 -4.89 -26.77 7.60
CA ILE A 335 -6.11 -26.62 8.38
C ILE A 335 -6.13 -25.26 9.04
N LEU A 336 -7.16 -24.46 8.78
CA LEU A 336 -7.36 -23.15 9.38
C LEU A 336 -8.64 -23.17 10.22
N GLU A 337 -8.47 -23.03 11.54
CA GLU A 337 -9.56 -23.09 12.51
C GLU A 337 -10.52 -21.88 12.36
N PRO A 338 -11.76 -21.96 12.88
CA PRO A 338 -12.73 -20.88 12.87
C PRO A 338 -12.19 -19.56 13.38
N GLY A 339 -12.63 -18.46 12.78
CA GLY A 339 -12.26 -17.11 13.18
C GLY A 339 -10.76 -16.79 13.05
N THR A 340 -10.02 -17.53 12.22
CA THR A 340 -8.56 -17.36 12.05
C THR A 340 -8.23 -16.64 10.76
N ARG A 341 -7.26 -15.73 10.84
CA ARG A 341 -6.66 -15.04 9.70
C ARG A 341 -5.16 -15.34 9.65
N ILE A 342 -4.67 -15.72 8.46
CA ILE A 342 -3.25 -15.74 8.11
C ILE A 342 -2.93 -14.33 7.61
N PRO A 343 -2.05 -13.56 8.31
CA PRO A 343 -1.77 -12.17 7.94
C PRO A 343 -1.05 -12.07 6.59
N PRO A 344 -1.03 -10.88 5.96
CA PRO A 344 -0.27 -10.65 4.74
C PRO A 344 1.19 -11.03 4.90
N HIS A 345 1.71 -11.82 3.94
CA HIS A 345 3.08 -12.33 3.93
C HIS A 345 3.52 -12.68 2.50
N THR A 346 4.80 -12.98 2.33
CA THR A 346 5.40 -13.41 1.07
C THR A 346 6.17 -14.71 1.26
N GLY A 347 6.27 -15.49 0.19
CA GLY A 347 6.95 -16.78 0.17
C GLY A 347 8.47 -16.67 0.05
N VAL A 348 9.10 -17.80 -0.19
CA VAL A 348 10.54 -17.99 -0.06
C VAL A 348 11.27 -17.74 -1.39
N THR A 349 10.70 -18.16 -2.52
CA THR A 349 11.34 -18.07 -3.84
C THR A 349 10.32 -18.17 -4.96
N ASN A 350 10.53 -17.41 -6.04
CA ASN A 350 9.74 -17.49 -7.27
C ASN A 350 10.23 -18.57 -8.25
N THR A 351 11.21 -19.38 -7.86
CA THR A 351 11.63 -20.57 -8.64
C THR A 351 10.59 -21.68 -8.59
N ARG A 352 9.65 -21.60 -7.65
CA ARG A 352 8.49 -22.48 -7.51
C ARG A 352 7.21 -21.68 -7.47
N LEU A 353 6.11 -22.33 -7.76
CA LEU A 353 4.76 -21.81 -7.57
C LEU A 353 4.02 -22.67 -6.55
N THR A 354 3.06 -22.07 -5.87
CA THR A 354 2.23 -22.76 -4.87
C THR A 354 0.89 -23.14 -5.48
N VAL A 355 0.45 -24.37 -5.24
CA VAL A 355 -0.84 -24.91 -5.67
C VAL A 355 -1.73 -25.13 -4.46
N HIS A 356 -2.94 -24.59 -4.52
CA HIS A 356 -3.99 -24.82 -3.53
C HIS A 356 -5.14 -25.61 -4.13
N LEU A 357 -5.42 -26.81 -3.63
CA LEU A 357 -6.64 -27.55 -3.92
C LEU A 357 -7.59 -27.47 -2.71
N PRO A 358 -8.68 -26.69 -2.78
CA PRO A 358 -9.65 -26.57 -1.71
C PRO A 358 -10.42 -27.90 -1.50
N LEU A 359 -10.45 -28.40 -0.27
CA LEU A 359 -11.13 -29.66 0.09
C LEU A 359 -12.38 -29.42 0.94
N ILE A 360 -12.26 -28.62 1.98
CA ILE A 360 -13.34 -28.23 2.90
C ILE A 360 -13.29 -26.71 3.01
N VAL A 361 -14.27 -26.04 2.45
CA VAL A 361 -14.30 -24.57 2.44
C VAL A 361 -15.70 -24.08 2.77
N PRO A 362 -15.96 -23.75 4.04
CA PRO A 362 -17.22 -23.15 4.45
C PRO A 362 -17.36 -21.72 3.93
N PRO A 363 -18.60 -21.18 3.83
CA PRO A 363 -18.83 -19.78 3.53
C PRO A 363 -18.07 -18.85 4.51
N GLY A 364 -17.56 -17.71 4.02
CA GLY A 364 -16.78 -16.77 4.82
C GLY A 364 -15.27 -17.03 4.80
N CYS A 365 -14.80 -18.02 4.03
CA CYS A 365 -13.38 -18.21 3.75
C CYS A 365 -12.97 -17.42 2.51
N GLY A 366 -11.77 -16.80 2.54
CA GLY A 366 -11.23 -16.10 1.38
C GLY A 366 -9.72 -16.19 1.31
N PHE A 367 -9.21 -15.82 0.13
CA PHE A 367 -7.78 -15.80 -0.17
C PHE A 367 -7.47 -14.67 -1.14
N ARG A 368 -6.47 -13.86 -0.80
CA ARG A 368 -5.99 -12.75 -1.61
C ARG A 368 -4.53 -12.99 -1.99
N VAL A 369 -4.21 -12.74 -3.25
CA VAL A 369 -2.83 -12.63 -3.74
C VAL A 369 -2.72 -11.29 -4.47
N GLY A 370 -1.79 -10.44 -4.04
CA GLY A 370 -1.68 -9.09 -4.57
C GLY A 370 -2.98 -8.31 -4.41
N SER A 371 -3.53 -7.83 -5.52
CA SER A 371 -4.81 -7.11 -5.58
C SER A 371 -6.01 -8.00 -5.88
N GLU A 372 -5.81 -9.29 -6.15
CA GLU A 372 -6.90 -10.19 -6.52
C GLU A 372 -7.33 -11.06 -5.34
N THR A 373 -8.62 -10.96 -4.98
CA THR A 373 -9.26 -11.83 -4.00
C THR A 373 -10.13 -12.85 -4.72
N ARG A 374 -9.98 -14.11 -4.38
CA ARG A 374 -10.81 -15.21 -4.93
C ARG A 374 -11.59 -15.93 -3.84
N GLU A 375 -12.81 -16.32 -4.18
CA GLU A 375 -13.59 -17.25 -3.40
C GLU A 375 -13.18 -18.68 -3.73
N TRP A 376 -13.08 -19.50 -2.70
CA TRP A 376 -12.73 -20.90 -2.83
C TRP A 376 -13.86 -21.72 -3.45
N VAL A 377 -13.54 -22.53 -4.44
CA VAL A 377 -14.45 -23.54 -4.99
C VAL A 377 -13.86 -24.92 -4.70
N PRO A 378 -14.48 -25.75 -3.85
CA PRO A 378 -13.98 -27.09 -3.57
C PRO A 378 -13.72 -27.90 -4.84
N GLY A 379 -12.54 -28.51 -4.92
CA GLY A 379 -12.11 -29.29 -6.09
C GLY A 379 -11.58 -28.47 -7.26
N ARG A 380 -11.48 -27.13 -7.14
CA ARG A 380 -10.89 -26.26 -8.17
C ARG A 380 -9.58 -25.67 -7.68
N ALA A 381 -8.50 -26.19 -8.22
CA ALA A 381 -7.15 -25.77 -7.82
C ALA A 381 -6.76 -24.40 -8.38
N TRP A 382 -5.96 -23.68 -7.61
CA TRP A 382 -5.30 -22.46 -8.03
C TRP A 382 -3.79 -22.62 -7.99
N VAL A 383 -3.12 -21.99 -8.95
CA VAL A 383 -1.66 -21.85 -8.99
C VAL A 383 -1.33 -20.36 -8.92
N PHE A 384 -0.45 -19.98 -8.02
CA PHE A 384 -0.08 -18.58 -7.79
C PHE A 384 1.40 -18.45 -7.39
N ASP A 385 1.95 -17.25 -7.57
CA ASP A 385 3.28 -16.89 -7.09
C ASP A 385 3.17 -16.39 -5.64
N ASP A 386 3.59 -17.23 -4.69
CA ASP A 386 3.54 -16.92 -3.25
C ASP A 386 4.55 -15.85 -2.82
N THR A 387 5.48 -15.45 -3.69
CA THR A 387 6.38 -14.31 -3.44
C THR A 387 5.70 -12.96 -3.59
N LEU A 388 4.51 -12.91 -4.19
CA LEU A 388 3.59 -11.78 -4.06
C LEU A 388 2.91 -11.83 -2.69
N GLU A 389 2.66 -10.66 -2.10
CA GLU A 389 1.96 -10.58 -0.83
C GLU A 389 0.60 -11.28 -0.90
N HIS A 390 0.37 -12.20 0.01
CA HIS A 390 -0.88 -12.95 0.07
C HIS A 390 -1.35 -13.17 1.51
N GLU A 391 -2.66 -13.38 1.67
CA GLU A 391 -3.31 -13.62 2.95
C GLU A 391 -4.50 -14.55 2.79
N ALA A 392 -4.89 -15.23 3.89
CA ALA A 392 -6.05 -16.10 3.93
C ALA A 392 -6.85 -15.89 5.20
N TRP A 393 -8.14 -16.18 5.16
CA TRP A 393 -8.99 -16.14 6.34
C TRP A 393 -10.07 -17.20 6.32
N ASN A 394 -10.51 -17.57 7.52
CA ASN A 394 -11.68 -18.38 7.78
C ASN A 394 -12.54 -17.65 8.81
N LEU A 395 -13.60 -16.97 8.36
CA LEU A 395 -14.53 -16.25 9.23
C LEU A 395 -15.77 -17.07 9.57
N SER A 396 -15.77 -18.37 9.21
CA SER A 396 -16.85 -19.30 9.54
C SER A 396 -16.69 -19.89 10.95
N ASP A 397 -17.62 -20.74 11.33
CA ASP A 397 -17.66 -21.48 12.59
C ASP A 397 -17.12 -22.92 12.48
N VAL A 398 -16.64 -23.33 11.30
CA VAL A 398 -16.05 -24.66 11.05
C VAL A 398 -14.66 -24.56 10.43
N PRO A 399 -13.79 -25.57 10.60
CA PRO A 399 -12.45 -25.53 10.02
C PRO A 399 -12.46 -25.52 8.49
N ARG A 400 -11.51 -24.77 7.89
CA ARG A 400 -11.21 -24.79 6.45
C ARG A 400 -10.02 -25.71 6.21
N ALA A 401 -10.09 -26.58 5.18
CA ALA A 401 -8.99 -27.44 4.79
C ALA A 401 -8.66 -27.34 3.29
N VAL A 402 -7.36 -27.19 2.98
CA VAL A 402 -6.82 -27.09 1.63
C VAL A 402 -5.59 -27.99 1.53
N LEU A 403 -5.47 -28.77 0.43
CA LEU A 403 -4.20 -29.40 0.08
C LEU A 403 -3.31 -28.33 -0.58
N ILE A 404 -2.13 -28.13 0.00
CA ILE A 404 -1.13 -27.18 -0.49
C ILE A 404 0.11 -27.97 -0.90
N PHE A 405 0.66 -27.65 -2.09
CA PHE A 405 1.91 -28.23 -2.56
C PHE A 405 2.63 -27.28 -3.51
N ASP A 406 3.94 -27.43 -3.63
CA ASP A 406 4.76 -26.65 -4.53
C ASP A 406 5.10 -27.40 -5.83
N ILE A 407 5.26 -26.61 -6.90
CA ILE A 407 5.68 -27.09 -8.22
C ILE A 407 6.81 -26.20 -8.74
N TRP A 408 7.61 -26.73 -9.67
CA TRP A 408 8.53 -25.86 -10.41
C TRP A 408 7.78 -24.76 -11.14
N ASN A 409 8.35 -23.56 -11.14
CA ASN A 409 7.87 -22.49 -11.99
C ASN A 409 8.04 -22.94 -13.46
N PRO A 410 6.97 -23.00 -14.28
CA PRO A 410 7.00 -23.55 -15.63
C PRO A 410 7.85 -22.73 -16.61
N PHE A 411 8.16 -21.48 -16.26
CA PHE A 411 9.01 -20.59 -17.07
C PHE A 411 10.51 -20.85 -16.89
N LEU A 412 10.90 -21.77 -16.00
CA LEU A 412 12.27 -22.21 -15.83
C LEU A 412 12.58 -23.38 -16.78
N THR A 413 13.68 -23.26 -17.51
CA THR A 413 14.21 -24.34 -18.34
C THR A 413 14.74 -25.49 -17.48
N PRO A 414 14.86 -26.72 -18.01
CA PRO A 414 15.48 -27.83 -17.28
C PRO A 414 16.88 -27.52 -16.75
N ALA A 415 17.70 -26.84 -17.55
CA ALA A 415 19.06 -26.46 -17.16
C ALA A 415 19.06 -25.47 -15.98
N GLU A 416 18.17 -24.48 -15.98
CA GLU A 416 18.02 -23.55 -14.86
C GLU A 416 17.60 -24.26 -13.58
N ARG A 417 16.66 -25.22 -13.66
CA ARG A 417 16.25 -26.04 -12.51
C ARG A 417 17.44 -26.84 -11.93
N ASP A 418 18.28 -27.42 -12.78
CA ASP A 418 19.49 -28.15 -12.33
C ASP A 418 20.51 -27.22 -11.66
N LEU A 419 20.72 -26.03 -12.22
CA LEU A 419 21.60 -25.01 -11.63
C LEU A 419 21.05 -24.49 -10.30
N ILE A 420 19.73 -24.28 -10.18
CA ILE A 420 19.07 -23.87 -8.94
C ILE A 420 19.24 -24.95 -7.85
N ARG A 421 19.05 -26.24 -8.18
CA ARG A 421 19.32 -27.36 -7.24
C ARG A 421 20.74 -27.29 -6.70
N ALA A 422 21.72 -27.23 -7.61
CA ALA A 422 23.15 -27.19 -7.25
C ALA A 422 23.49 -25.95 -6.40
N ALA A 423 23.02 -24.76 -6.80
CA ALA A 423 23.26 -23.54 -6.07
C ALA A 423 22.64 -23.58 -4.66
N THR A 424 21.42 -24.08 -4.53
CA THR A 424 20.72 -24.18 -3.23
C THR A 424 21.41 -25.17 -2.29
N GLU A 425 21.91 -26.29 -2.82
CA GLU A 425 22.68 -27.27 -2.05
C GLU A 425 23.98 -26.66 -1.50
N VAL A 426 24.71 -25.90 -2.33
CA VAL A 426 25.93 -25.19 -1.91
C VAL A 426 25.61 -24.17 -0.81
N VAL A 427 24.56 -23.38 -0.97
CA VAL A 427 24.14 -22.40 0.05
C VAL A 427 23.81 -23.10 1.37
N GLY A 428 23.05 -24.19 1.33
CA GLY A 428 22.70 -24.99 2.52
C GLY A 428 23.95 -25.54 3.23
N THR A 429 24.90 -26.07 2.48
CA THR A 429 26.16 -26.61 3.01
C THR A 429 27.05 -25.51 3.58
N TYR A 430 27.15 -24.37 2.91
CA TYR A 430 28.01 -23.25 3.29
C TYR A 430 27.58 -22.60 4.61
N TYR A 431 26.29 -22.39 4.81
CA TYR A 431 25.76 -21.79 6.04
C TYR A 431 25.43 -22.78 7.15
N GLY A 432 25.55 -24.08 6.88
CA GLY A 432 25.17 -25.12 7.85
C GLY A 432 23.66 -25.11 8.17
N ALA A 433 22.88 -24.53 7.27
CA ALA A 433 21.43 -24.37 7.48
C ALA A 433 20.76 -25.76 7.48
N THR A 434 20.22 -26.14 8.62
CA THR A 434 19.21 -27.18 8.67
C THR A 434 17.91 -26.63 8.04
N ALA A 435 17.10 -27.52 7.46
CA ALA A 435 15.85 -27.16 6.76
C ALA A 435 14.89 -26.23 7.55
N ARG A 436 15.08 -26.10 8.85
CA ARG A 436 14.24 -25.30 9.77
C ARG A 436 14.64 -23.83 9.92
N ASP A 437 15.79 -23.41 9.41
CA ASP A 437 16.34 -22.06 9.70
C ASP A 437 15.96 -20.98 8.67
N THR A 438 15.00 -21.25 7.78
CA THR A 438 14.77 -20.39 6.59
C THR A 438 13.29 -20.18 6.23
N LEU A 439 12.44 -20.03 7.23
CA LEU A 439 11.08 -19.49 7.03
C LEU A 439 10.99 -18.03 7.46
#